data_01e65acf45959c209e4c9230d966191f
#
_entry.id   01e65acf45959c209e4c9230d966191f
#
_cell.length_a   1.000
_cell.length_b   1.000
_cell.length_c   1.000
_cell.angle_alpha   90.00
_cell.angle_beta   90.00
_cell.angle_gamma   90.00
#
_symmetry.space_group_name_H-M   'P 1'
#
loop_
_entity.id
_entity.type
_entity.pdbx_description
1 polymer ?
#
loop_
_entity_poly.entity_id
_entity_poly.type
_entity_poly.pdbx_seq_one_letter_code
_entity_poly.pdbx_strand_id
1 'polypeptide(L)'
;VTLAAHLFRERPCGRSRNRRLGPMALHTQQSLSGFIASDPQQSVTESGDTRFYVRVGQPHFRREDDGTFSELEPSFHDLVTYRATADRALARFAKGDSFVAEGYVRTFEVEREGAIVEREEFVAKKIGHDLARTNYDVDRSRRAGPTVEHAAPDALASRRPALVRDDRSNLGL
;
A
#
# COMPACT_ATOMS: atom_id res chain seq x y z
N VAL A 1 -60.33 -15.13 -31.74
CA VAL A 1 -60.39 -13.91 -30.94
C VAL A 1 -60.16 -14.31 -29.49
N THR A 2 -58.89 -14.21 -29.02
CA THR A 2 -58.57 -14.55 -27.63
C THR A 2 -57.74 -13.40 -27.04
N LEU A 3 -58.33 -12.73 -26.04
CA LEU A 3 -57.72 -11.67 -25.26
C LEU A 3 -56.64 -12.26 -24.36
N ALA A 4 -55.41 -11.74 -24.48
CA ALA A 4 -54.33 -12.02 -23.54
C ALA A 4 -54.34 -10.94 -22.45
N ALA A 5 -54.62 -11.35 -21.20
CA ALA A 5 -54.54 -10.51 -20.01
C ALA A 5 -53.09 -10.29 -19.58
N HIS A 6 -52.63 -9.03 -19.55
CA HIS A 6 -51.36 -8.61 -18.98
C HIS A 6 -51.44 -8.67 -17.44
N LEU A 7 -50.78 -9.65 -16.85
CA LEU A 7 -50.49 -9.68 -15.43
C LEU A 7 -49.26 -8.79 -15.13
N PHE A 8 -49.55 -7.64 -14.58
CA PHE A 8 -48.56 -6.71 -13.99
C PHE A 8 -48.05 -7.33 -12.67
N ARG A 9 -46.84 -7.86 -12.71
CA ARG A 9 -46.18 -8.48 -11.55
C ARG A 9 -45.41 -7.42 -10.79
N GLU A 10 -45.95 -6.95 -9.67
CA GLU A 10 -45.28 -6.06 -8.74
C GLU A 10 -43.99 -6.72 -8.20
N ARG A 11 -42.88 -6.01 -8.35
CA ARG A 11 -41.62 -6.43 -7.78
C ARG A 11 -41.59 -6.06 -6.28
N PRO A 12 -41.32 -7.00 -5.36
CA PRO A 12 -41.18 -6.65 -3.96
C PRO A 12 -39.94 -5.82 -3.76
N CYS A 13 -40.13 -4.68 -3.11
CA CYS A 13 -39.11 -3.76 -2.66
C CYS A 13 -38.02 -4.52 -1.87
N GLY A 14 -36.78 -4.53 -2.38
CA GLY A 14 -35.66 -5.31 -1.84
C GLY A 14 -35.30 -4.83 -0.44
N ARG A 15 -35.46 -5.70 0.54
CA ARG A 15 -34.84 -5.57 1.86
C ARG A 15 -33.33 -5.37 1.70
N SER A 16 -32.84 -4.24 2.15
CA SER A 16 -31.43 -3.98 2.36
C SER A 16 -30.83 -5.14 3.18
N ARG A 17 -30.10 -6.02 2.51
CA ARG A 17 -29.31 -7.06 3.18
C ARG A 17 -28.18 -6.38 3.89
N ASN A 18 -28.30 -6.25 5.19
CA ASN A 18 -27.21 -5.92 6.08
C ASN A 18 -26.08 -6.92 5.81
N ARG A 19 -25.12 -6.55 4.98
CA ARG A 19 -23.95 -7.35 4.68
C ARG A 19 -23.14 -7.39 5.98
N ARG A 20 -23.32 -8.44 6.78
CA ARG A 20 -22.38 -8.74 7.87
C ARG A 20 -21.01 -8.83 7.21
N LEU A 21 -20.14 -7.89 7.55
CA LEU A 21 -18.72 -7.99 7.20
C LEU A 21 -18.22 -9.26 7.89
N GLY A 22 -17.97 -10.30 7.11
CA GLY A 22 -17.29 -11.50 7.58
C GLY A 22 -15.91 -11.13 8.12
N PRO A 23 -15.23 -12.00 8.87
CA PRO A 23 -13.90 -11.73 9.36
C PRO A 23 -13.02 -11.30 8.17
N MET A 24 -12.36 -10.15 8.28
CA MET A 24 -11.45 -9.66 7.25
C MET A 24 -10.31 -10.68 7.08
N ALA A 25 -10.22 -11.27 5.91
CA ALA A 25 -9.13 -12.18 5.59
C ALA A 25 -7.80 -11.42 5.61
N LEU A 26 -6.74 -12.11 6.06
CA LEU A 26 -5.39 -11.57 6.03
C LEU A 26 -4.97 -11.29 4.58
N HIS A 27 -4.58 -10.06 4.30
CA HIS A 27 -4.10 -9.65 3.00
C HIS A 27 -2.58 -9.88 2.92
N THR A 28 -2.16 -10.79 2.03
CA THR A 28 -0.74 -11.09 1.79
C THR A 28 -0.29 -10.54 0.45
N GLN A 29 1.00 -10.23 0.32
CA GLN A 29 1.63 -9.75 -0.90
C GLN A 29 2.83 -10.62 -1.22
N GLN A 30 3.30 -10.59 -2.49
CA GLN A 30 4.56 -11.23 -2.84
C GLN A 30 5.72 -10.52 -2.15
N SER A 31 6.68 -11.29 -1.68
CA SER A 31 7.89 -10.78 -1.04
C SER A 31 9.15 -11.30 -1.73
N LEU A 32 10.18 -10.47 -1.74
CA LEU A 32 11.53 -10.81 -2.20
C LEU A 32 12.50 -10.42 -1.10
N SER A 33 13.44 -11.30 -0.76
CA SER A 33 14.52 -11.03 0.18
C SER A 33 15.86 -11.47 -0.40
N GLY A 34 16.93 -10.79 0.01
CA GLY A 34 18.28 -11.07 -0.47
C GLY A 34 19.24 -9.94 -0.11
N PHE A 35 20.21 -9.69 -0.97
CA PHE A 35 21.20 -8.63 -0.80
C PHE A 35 21.31 -7.75 -2.05
N ILE A 36 21.70 -6.51 -1.86
CA ILE A 36 21.97 -5.55 -2.94
C ILE A 36 23.28 -5.91 -3.62
N ALA A 37 23.23 -6.33 -4.89
CA ALA A 37 24.38 -6.83 -5.62
C ALA A 37 25.09 -5.74 -6.45
N SER A 38 24.42 -4.62 -6.75
CA SER A 38 25.00 -3.48 -7.49
C SER A 38 24.82 -2.17 -6.73
N ASP A 39 25.60 -1.17 -7.11
CA ASP A 39 25.34 0.18 -6.61
C ASP A 39 23.98 0.68 -7.05
N PRO A 40 23.24 1.39 -6.17
CA PRO A 40 21.96 1.97 -6.49
C PRO A 40 22.04 2.99 -7.63
N GLN A 41 21.13 2.88 -8.58
CA GLN A 41 21.01 3.80 -9.71
C GLN A 41 19.72 4.61 -9.60
N GLN A 42 19.84 5.91 -9.81
CA GLN A 42 18.72 6.83 -9.87
C GLN A 42 18.41 7.18 -11.33
N SER A 43 17.12 7.20 -11.66
CA SER A 43 16.62 7.76 -12.90
C SER A 43 15.27 8.45 -12.63
N VAL A 44 14.82 9.23 -13.61
CA VAL A 44 13.51 9.88 -13.57
C VAL A 44 12.65 9.28 -14.66
N THR A 45 11.42 8.93 -14.34
CA THR A 45 10.45 8.42 -15.30
C THR A 45 9.90 9.55 -16.20
N GLU A 46 9.25 9.21 -17.29
CA GLU A 46 8.56 10.19 -18.15
C GLU A 46 7.51 11.02 -17.39
N SER A 47 6.92 10.45 -16.35
CA SER A 47 5.98 11.14 -15.45
C SER A 47 6.65 12.06 -14.41
N GLY A 48 7.99 12.13 -14.38
CA GLY A 48 8.75 12.94 -13.41
C GLY A 48 8.96 12.27 -12.05
N ASP A 49 8.56 11.01 -11.89
CA ASP A 49 8.76 10.27 -10.65
C ASP A 49 10.20 9.75 -10.54
N THR A 50 10.80 9.82 -9.37
CA THR A 50 12.10 9.18 -9.06
C THR A 50 11.94 7.66 -9.17
N ARG A 51 12.88 7.04 -9.90
CA ARG A 51 13.05 5.59 -10.00
C ARG A 51 14.39 5.18 -9.40
N PHE A 52 14.33 4.28 -8.44
CA PHE A 52 15.49 3.57 -7.90
C PHE A 52 15.60 2.23 -8.61
N TYR A 53 16.81 1.86 -9.04
CA TYR A 53 17.11 0.57 -9.64
C TYR A 53 18.36 -0.03 -9.02
N VAL A 54 18.29 -1.32 -8.72
CA VAL A 54 19.44 -2.13 -8.29
C VAL A 54 19.32 -3.54 -8.83
N ARG A 55 20.47 -4.18 -9.03
CA ARG A 55 20.54 -5.62 -9.18
C ARG A 55 20.65 -6.25 -7.80
N VAL A 56 19.83 -7.26 -7.53
CA VAL A 56 19.75 -7.96 -6.25
C VAL A 56 20.15 -9.41 -6.42
N GLY A 57 20.80 -9.98 -5.40
CA GLY A 57 21.13 -11.39 -5.30
C GLY A 57 20.21 -12.10 -4.34
N GLN A 58 19.61 -13.22 -4.76
CA GLN A 58 18.80 -14.08 -3.92
C GLN A 58 19.61 -15.33 -3.60
N PRO A 59 20.00 -15.56 -2.32
CA PRO A 59 20.73 -16.76 -1.93
C PRO A 59 19.82 -17.99 -1.99
N HIS A 60 20.36 -19.10 -2.41
CA HIS A 60 19.68 -20.40 -2.44
C HIS A 60 20.41 -21.39 -1.55
N PHE A 61 19.64 -22.24 -0.86
CA PHE A 61 20.17 -23.25 0.03
C PHE A 61 19.53 -24.61 -0.32
N ARG A 62 20.35 -25.65 -0.33
CA ARG A 62 19.91 -27.03 -0.46
C ARG A 62 20.11 -27.74 0.86
N ARG A 63 19.08 -28.46 1.30
CA ARG A 63 19.21 -29.36 2.44
C ARG A 63 19.88 -30.66 1.99
N GLU A 64 20.95 -31.04 2.67
CA GLU A 64 21.66 -32.28 2.46
C GLU A 64 21.02 -33.42 3.28
N ASP A 65 21.37 -34.69 2.95
CA ASP A 65 20.82 -35.88 3.60
C ASP A 65 21.18 -36.00 5.09
N ASP A 66 22.30 -35.39 5.50
CA ASP A 66 22.74 -35.31 6.90
C ASP A 66 22.02 -34.23 7.72
N GLY A 67 21.12 -33.48 7.09
CA GLY A 67 20.34 -32.39 7.71
C GLY A 67 21.04 -31.03 7.72
N THR A 68 22.25 -30.91 7.19
CA THR A 68 22.95 -29.65 6.98
C THR A 68 22.39 -28.90 5.77
N PHE A 69 22.77 -27.60 5.63
CA PHE A 69 22.41 -26.78 4.47
C PHE A 69 23.69 -26.38 3.73
N SER A 70 23.73 -26.70 2.44
CA SER A 70 24.77 -26.18 1.54
C SER A 70 24.25 -24.95 0.80
N GLU A 71 25.09 -23.91 0.73
CA GLU A 71 24.80 -22.72 -0.04
C GLU A 71 25.00 -23.00 -1.53
N LEU A 72 24.03 -22.64 -2.34
CA LEU A 72 24.07 -22.72 -3.80
C LEU A 72 24.43 -21.35 -4.38
N GLU A 73 24.75 -21.32 -5.67
CA GLU A 73 24.98 -20.09 -6.39
C GLU A 73 23.74 -19.18 -6.33
N PRO A 74 23.87 -17.90 -5.95
CA PRO A 74 22.75 -16.98 -5.88
C PRO A 74 22.22 -16.65 -7.28
N SER A 75 20.92 -16.50 -7.40
CA SER A 75 20.30 -15.93 -8.60
C SER A 75 20.27 -14.39 -8.51
N PHE A 76 20.36 -13.74 -9.68
CA PHE A 76 20.37 -12.29 -9.76
C PHE A 76 19.15 -11.77 -10.52
N HIS A 77 18.47 -10.79 -9.93
CA HIS A 77 17.25 -10.20 -10.43
C HIS A 77 17.32 -8.68 -10.41
N ASP A 78 16.49 -8.03 -11.22
CA ASP A 78 16.35 -6.60 -11.25
C ASP A 78 15.26 -6.17 -10.24
N LEU A 79 15.54 -5.19 -9.40
CA LEU A 79 14.59 -4.61 -8.45
C LEU A 79 14.45 -3.12 -8.72
N VAL A 80 13.21 -2.66 -8.79
CA VAL A 80 12.87 -1.24 -8.95
C VAL A 80 11.89 -0.79 -7.89
N THR A 81 11.98 0.47 -7.53
CA THR A 81 10.95 1.15 -6.75
C THR A 81 10.81 2.60 -7.21
N TYR A 82 9.71 3.25 -6.88
CA TYR A 82 9.33 4.55 -7.42
C TYR A 82 8.95 5.54 -6.33
N ARG A 83 8.99 6.84 -6.68
CA ARG A 83 8.49 7.96 -5.86
C ARG A 83 9.19 8.04 -4.50
N ALA A 84 8.45 8.39 -3.46
CA ALA A 84 8.98 8.56 -2.11
C ALA A 84 9.68 7.31 -1.54
N THR A 85 9.36 6.10 -2.02
CA THR A 85 10.09 4.88 -1.65
C THR A 85 11.47 4.87 -2.30
N ALA A 86 11.55 5.28 -3.57
CA ALA A 86 12.82 5.39 -4.31
C ALA A 86 13.77 6.41 -3.67
N ASP A 87 13.28 7.60 -3.33
CA ASP A 87 14.09 8.66 -2.69
C ASP A 87 14.70 8.17 -1.38
N ARG A 88 13.92 7.44 -0.59
CA ARG A 88 14.39 6.88 0.69
C ARG A 88 15.33 5.70 0.51
N ALA A 89 15.09 4.89 -0.51
CA ALA A 89 15.97 3.76 -0.82
C ALA A 89 17.35 4.25 -1.26
N LEU A 90 17.40 5.27 -2.13
CA LEU A 90 18.66 5.90 -2.56
C LEU A 90 19.48 6.44 -1.39
N ALA A 91 18.80 6.99 -0.37
CA ALA A 91 19.49 7.57 0.79
C ALA A 91 19.97 6.54 1.81
N ARG A 92 19.50 5.29 1.74
CA ARG A 92 19.67 4.32 2.84
C ARG A 92 20.22 2.97 2.44
N PHE A 93 20.16 2.59 1.17
CA PHE A 93 20.69 1.32 0.69
C PHE A 93 22.01 1.50 -0.05
N ALA A 94 22.93 0.62 0.24
CA ALA A 94 24.20 0.48 -0.45
C ALA A 94 24.40 -0.96 -0.94
N LYS A 95 25.38 -1.15 -1.82
CA LYS A 95 25.78 -2.49 -2.25
C LYS A 95 26.24 -3.31 -1.04
N GLY A 96 25.73 -4.55 -0.95
CA GLY A 96 25.99 -5.48 0.14
C GLY A 96 24.91 -5.51 1.21
N ASP A 97 24.02 -4.53 1.26
CA ASP A 97 22.94 -4.50 2.27
C ASP A 97 21.94 -5.63 2.07
N SER A 98 21.55 -6.25 3.18
CA SER A 98 20.46 -7.24 3.20
C SER A 98 19.11 -6.54 3.28
N PHE A 99 18.14 -6.99 2.47
CA PHE A 99 16.84 -6.36 2.36
C PHE A 99 15.69 -7.36 2.36
N VAL A 100 14.51 -6.86 2.68
CA VAL A 100 13.21 -7.50 2.47
C VAL A 100 12.31 -6.50 1.74
N ALA A 101 11.67 -6.94 0.66
CA ALA A 101 10.78 -6.11 -0.14
C ALA A 101 9.42 -6.78 -0.33
N GLU A 102 8.37 -5.97 -0.39
CA GLU A 102 7.00 -6.37 -0.74
C GLU A 102 6.62 -5.73 -2.07
N GLY A 103 6.07 -6.50 -3.00
CA GLY A 103 5.75 -5.98 -4.32
C GLY A 103 5.13 -7.01 -5.25
N TYR A 104 5.51 -6.95 -6.52
CA TYR A 104 5.08 -7.87 -7.56
C TYR A 104 6.13 -7.98 -8.67
N VAL A 105 6.12 -9.10 -9.39
CA VAL A 105 6.93 -9.30 -10.59
C VAL A 105 6.25 -8.63 -11.78
N ARG A 106 7.01 -7.86 -12.54
CA ARG A 106 6.60 -7.29 -13.83
C ARG A 106 7.44 -7.90 -14.92
N THR A 107 6.78 -8.45 -15.92
CA THR A 107 7.42 -8.96 -17.14
C THR A 107 7.24 -7.95 -18.27
N PHE A 108 8.29 -7.73 -19.06
CA PHE A 108 8.28 -6.84 -20.22
C PHE A 108 9.24 -7.34 -21.29
N GLU A 109 8.92 -7.00 -22.54
CA GLU A 109 9.74 -7.36 -23.68
C GLU A 109 10.75 -6.25 -23.99
N VAL A 110 11.98 -6.64 -24.28
CA VAL A 110 13.05 -5.75 -24.72
C VAL A 110 13.62 -6.27 -26.02
N GLU A 111 13.68 -5.40 -27.02
CA GLU A 111 14.40 -5.71 -28.26
C GLU A 111 15.91 -5.59 -28.00
N ARG A 112 16.63 -6.68 -28.26
CA ARG A 112 18.08 -6.74 -28.14
C ARG A 112 18.65 -7.45 -29.34
N GLU A 113 19.52 -6.78 -30.08
CA GLU A 113 20.19 -7.33 -31.27
C GLU A 113 19.21 -7.91 -32.32
N GLY A 114 18.02 -7.29 -32.46
CA GLY A 114 16.98 -7.73 -33.39
C GLY A 114 16.16 -8.93 -32.90
N ALA A 115 16.35 -9.40 -31.67
CA ALA A 115 15.53 -10.40 -31.02
C ALA A 115 14.72 -9.79 -29.86
N ILE A 116 13.45 -10.21 -29.74
CA ILE A 116 12.62 -9.86 -28.59
C ILE A 116 12.97 -10.80 -27.46
N VAL A 117 13.45 -10.23 -26.33
CA VAL A 117 13.80 -10.97 -25.12
C VAL A 117 12.86 -10.53 -24.00
N GLU A 118 12.20 -11.51 -23.39
CA GLU A 118 11.38 -11.29 -22.20
C GLU A 118 12.29 -11.06 -20.99
N ARG A 119 12.00 -10.03 -20.21
CA ARG A 119 12.69 -9.69 -18.98
C ARG A 119 11.72 -9.52 -17.84
N GLU A 120 12.20 -9.91 -16.65
CA GLU A 120 11.46 -9.75 -15.40
C GLU A 120 12.18 -8.78 -14.48
N GLU A 121 11.39 -7.94 -13.79
CA GLU A 121 11.87 -7.12 -12.70
C GLU A 121 10.90 -7.17 -11.52
N PHE A 122 11.41 -7.10 -10.31
CA PHE A 122 10.58 -7.00 -9.11
C PHE A 122 10.29 -5.52 -8.81
N VAL A 123 9.01 -5.15 -8.87
CA VAL A 123 8.53 -3.81 -8.53
C VAL A 123 8.19 -3.76 -7.05
N ALA A 124 9.10 -3.21 -6.25
CA ALA A 124 8.93 -3.09 -4.81
C ALA A 124 8.01 -1.90 -4.46
N LYS A 125 6.90 -2.18 -3.80
CA LYS A 125 6.03 -1.16 -3.19
C LYS A 125 6.55 -0.71 -1.83
N LYS A 126 7.16 -1.63 -1.09
CA LYS A 126 7.81 -1.40 0.20
C LYS A 126 9.15 -2.12 0.20
N ILE A 127 10.16 -1.51 0.79
CA ILE A 127 11.48 -2.09 0.98
C ILE A 127 12.03 -1.66 2.34
N GLY A 128 12.73 -2.54 3.01
CA GLY A 128 13.38 -2.30 4.29
C GLY A 128 14.62 -3.18 4.44
N HIS A 129 15.49 -2.83 5.37
CA HIS A 129 16.60 -3.70 5.72
C HIS A 129 16.11 -4.96 6.43
N ASP A 130 16.81 -6.06 6.21
CA ASP A 130 16.58 -7.29 6.97
C ASP A 130 17.10 -7.11 8.40
N LEU A 131 16.19 -7.08 9.38
CA LEU A 131 16.51 -6.90 10.80
C LEU A 131 17.41 -8.00 11.37
N ALA A 132 17.38 -9.21 10.80
CA ALA A 132 18.20 -10.31 11.27
C ALA A 132 19.70 -10.11 10.88
N ARG A 133 19.97 -9.24 9.89
CA ARG A 133 21.31 -9.08 9.29
C ARG A 133 21.83 -7.66 9.33
N THR A 134 21.02 -6.69 9.77
CA THR A 134 21.37 -5.27 9.76
C THR A 134 21.08 -4.64 11.11
N ASN A 135 22.09 -3.99 11.70
CA ASN A 135 21.93 -3.20 12.91
C ASN A 135 21.74 -1.73 12.53
N TYR A 136 20.64 -1.11 12.98
CA TYR A 136 20.36 0.31 12.77
C TYR A 136 19.41 0.85 13.83
N ASP A 137 19.47 2.16 14.04
CA ASP A 137 18.56 2.86 14.94
C ASP A 137 17.28 3.28 14.23
N VAL A 138 16.16 3.08 14.89
CA VAL A 138 14.84 3.45 14.36
C VAL A 138 14.43 4.80 14.92
N ASP A 139 14.35 5.79 14.07
CA ASP A 139 13.67 7.06 14.39
C ASP A 139 12.15 6.82 14.48
N ARG A 140 11.62 6.95 15.70
CA ARG A 140 10.19 6.80 16.02
C ARG A 140 9.45 8.13 16.07
N SER A 141 10.12 9.23 15.72
CA SER A 141 9.44 10.51 15.61
C SER A 141 8.27 10.40 14.63
N ARG A 142 7.10 10.89 15.05
CA ARG A 142 5.91 10.89 14.20
C ARG A 142 6.17 11.84 13.04
N ARG A 143 6.23 11.32 11.81
CA ARG A 143 6.21 12.18 10.63
C ARG A 143 4.94 13.01 10.67
N ALA A 144 5.07 14.34 10.62
CA ALA A 144 3.95 15.22 10.38
C ALA A 144 3.33 14.80 9.04
N GLY A 145 2.25 14.03 9.11
CA GLY A 145 1.39 13.81 7.93
C GLY A 145 0.85 15.16 7.48
N PRO A 146 0.37 15.29 6.24
CA PRO A 146 -0.37 16.49 5.85
C PRO A 146 -1.46 16.69 6.91
N THR A 147 -1.42 17.82 7.59
CA THR A 147 -2.45 18.22 8.54
C THR A 147 -3.73 18.34 7.73
N VAL A 148 -4.56 17.33 7.75
CA VAL A 148 -5.95 17.48 7.34
C VAL A 148 -6.54 18.33 8.45
N GLU A 149 -6.59 19.64 8.19
CA GLU A 149 -7.31 20.58 9.01
C GLU A 149 -8.78 20.13 8.97
N HIS A 150 -9.15 19.34 9.98
CA HIS A 150 -10.55 19.07 10.26
C HIS A 150 -11.09 20.44 10.71
N ALA A 151 -11.67 21.17 9.77
CA ALA A 151 -12.55 22.27 10.09
C ALA A 151 -13.59 21.70 11.06
N ALA A 152 -13.50 22.10 12.31
CA ALA A 152 -14.49 21.78 13.31
C ALA A 152 -15.84 22.19 12.74
N PRO A 153 -16.89 21.35 12.77
CA PRO A 153 -18.21 21.76 12.37
C PRO A 153 -18.60 22.94 13.26
N ASP A 154 -18.80 24.06 12.62
CA ASP A 154 -19.24 25.31 13.23
C ASP A 154 -20.38 25.01 14.17
N ALA A 155 -20.17 25.25 15.46
CA ALA A 155 -21.16 25.08 16.49
C ALA A 155 -22.31 26.04 16.15
N LEU A 156 -23.36 25.51 15.52
CA LEU A 156 -24.62 26.21 15.35
C LEU A 156 -25.10 26.55 16.74
N ALA A 157 -24.79 27.79 17.13
CA ALA A 157 -25.23 28.40 18.36
C ALA A 157 -26.74 28.18 18.49
N SER A 158 -27.11 27.34 19.41
CA SER A 158 -28.46 27.15 19.90
C SER A 158 -28.98 28.50 20.40
N ARG A 159 -29.66 29.25 19.56
CA ARG A 159 -30.51 30.34 19.97
C ARG A 159 -31.76 29.74 20.60
N ARG A 160 -31.73 29.56 21.92
CA ARG A 160 -32.93 29.40 22.72
C ARG A 160 -33.68 30.73 22.68
N PRO A 161 -34.96 30.78 22.24
CA PRO A 161 -35.77 31.97 22.42
C PRO A 161 -36.04 32.13 23.92
N ALA A 162 -35.77 33.34 24.44
CA ALA A 162 -36.10 33.71 25.79
C ALA A 162 -37.63 33.67 25.95
N LEU A 163 -38.10 32.88 26.93
CA LEU A 163 -39.50 32.91 27.37
C LEU A 163 -39.74 34.27 28.02
N VAL A 164 -40.58 35.06 27.34
CA VAL A 164 -41.19 36.26 27.92
C VAL A 164 -42.13 35.83 29.03
N ARG A 165 -41.77 36.13 30.27
CA ARG A 165 -42.69 36.05 31.41
C ARG A 165 -43.63 37.20 31.32
N ASP A 166 -44.91 36.96 31.00
CA ASP A 166 -46.00 37.87 31.21
C ASP A 166 -46.24 38.01 32.72
N ASP A 167 -45.83 39.12 33.25
CA ASP A 167 -46.17 39.53 34.60
C ASP A 167 -47.54 40.27 34.56
N ARG A 168 -48.57 39.49 34.76
CA ARG A 168 -49.95 40.03 35.03
C ARG A 168 -50.37 39.56 36.37
N SER A 169 -50.09 40.33 37.38
CA SER A 169 -50.93 40.37 38.55
C SER A 169 -50.55 41.57 39.40
N ASN A 170 -51.18 42.65 39.21
CA ASN A 170 -51.53 43.50 40.33
C ASN A 170 -52.66 44.44 39.91
N LEU A 171 -53.87 44.11 40.33
CA LEU A 171 -54.96 44.99 40.57
C LEU A 171 -55.79 44.41 41.72
N GLY A 172 -55.75 44.99 42.77
CA GLY A 172 -56.72 45.81 43.32
C GLY A 172 -57.22 45.42 44.70
N LEU A 173 -57.16 46.40 45.58
CA LEU A 173 -57.85 46.58 46.87
C LEU A 173 -57.35 45.90 48.07
#